data_9b4a159ecb3f8423c105b378a7cc548f
#
_entry.id   9b4a159ecb3f8423c105b378a7cc548f
#
_cell.length_a   1.000
_cell.length_b   1.000
_cell.length_c   1.000
_cell.angle_alpha   90.00
_cell.angle_beta   90.00
_cell.angle_gamma   90.00
#
_symmetry.space_group_name_H-M   'P 1'
#
loop_
_entity.id
_entity.type
_entity.pdbx_description
1 polymer ?
#
loop_
_entity_poly.entity_id
_entity_poly.type
_entity_poly.pdbx_seq_one_letter_code
_entity_poly.pdbx_strand_id
1 'polypeptide(L)' 'MIRSRLKRLRLDKEEREGRKLPYHVISEETGLSQGVLVRLMNSNFERVETPTLNALCKYFACGVGDLLEYVPEEDKA' A
#
# COMPACT_ATOMS: atom_id res chain seq x y z
N MET A 1 -4.43 2.69 -15.76
CA MET A 1 -3.23 2.52 -14.94
C MET A 1 -3.56 1.90 -13.59
N ILE A 2 -2.62 1.23 -13.00
CA ILE A 2 -2.81 0.67 -11.67
C ILE A 2 -2.28 1.65 -10.64
N ARG A 3 -3.09 1.90 -9.64
CA ARG A 3 -2.75 2.86 -8.60
C ARG A 3 -2.84 2.21 -7.23
N SER A 4 -1.96 2.64 -6.33
CA SER A 4 -1.96 2.13 -4.97
C SER A 4 -2.92 2.94 -4.11
N ARG A 5 -3.61 2.25 -3.20
CA ARG A 5 -4.46 2.90 -2.21
C ARG A 5 -3.84 2.83 -0.81
N LEU A 6 -2.55 2.57 -0.76
CA LEU A 6 -1.88 2.38 0.53
C LEU A 6 -1.89 3.62 1.41
N LYS A 7 -1.85 4.81 0.82
CA LYS A 7 -1.91 6.03 1.62
C LYS A 7 -3.19 6.07 2.44
N ARG A 8 -4.30 5.72 1.80
CA ARG A 8 -5.58 5.73 2.48
C ARG A 8 -5.63 4.67 3.56
N LEU A 9 -5.15 3.47 3.24
CA LEU A 9 -5.15 2.37 4.21
C LEU A 9 -4.27 2.70 5.39
N ARG A 10 -3.14 3.34 5.15
CA ARG A 10 -2.25 3.76 6.23
C ARG A 10 -2.95 4.77 7.15
N LEU A 11 -3.59 5.78 6.57
CA LEU A 11 -4.29 6.78 7.37
C LEU A 11 -5.41 6.14 8.18
N ASP A 12 -6.17 5.24 7.56
CA ASP A 12 -7.26 4.56 8.25
C ASP A 12 -6.74 3.75 9.43
N LYS A 13 -5.60 3.06 9.24
CA LYS A 13 -5.03 2.26 10.31
C LYS A 13 -4.47 3.13 11.42
N GLU A 14 -3.84 4.25 11.05
CA GLU A 14 -3.34 5.19 12.06
C GLU A 14 -4.48 5.69 12.94
N GLU A 15 -5.60 6.00 12.31
CA GLU A 15 -6.76 6.47 13.03
C GLU A 15 -7.32 5.41 13.97
N ARG A 16 -7.45 4.18 13.46
CA ARG A 16 -7.99 3.10 14.27
C ARG A 16 -7.12 2.78 15.47
N GLU A 17 -5.80 2.85 15.31
CA GLU A 17 -4.88 2.46 16.35
C GLU A 17 -4.38 3.62 17.20
N GLY A 18 -4.72 4.84 16.80
CA GLY A 18 -4.31 6.00 17.55
C GLY A 18 -2.82 6.23 17.59
N ARG A 19 -2.10 5.86 16.52
CA ARG A 19 -0.66 6.04 16.43
C ARG A 19 -0.25 6.34 15.01
N LYS A 20 0.92 6.93 14.85
CA LYS A 20 1.49 7.15 13.53
C LYS A 20 2.16 5.88 13.02
N LEU A 21 2.13 5.72 11.71
CA LEU A 21 2.74 4.57 11.06
C LEU A 21 3.73 5.04 10.00
N PRO A 22 4.90 5.54 10.42
CA PRO A 22 5.92 5.92 9.44
C PRO A 22 6.47 4.67 8.76
N TYR A 23 7.17 4.87 7.65
CA TYR A 23 7.65 3.74 6.86
C TYR A 23 8.48 2.74 7.68
N HIS A 24 9.32 3.22 8.58
CA HIS A 24 10.17 2.29 9.32
C HIS A 24 9.35 1.38 10.24
N VAL A 25 8.25 1.89 10.77
CA VAL A 25 7.38 1.06 11.61
C VAL A 25 6.66 0.02 10.77
N ILE A 26 6.11 0.43 9.62
CA ILE A 26 5.45 -0.51 8.74
C ILE A 26 6.44 -1.56 8.25
N SER A 27 7.66 -1.13 7.95
CA SER A 27 8.71 -2.04 7.50
C SER A 27 8.99 -3.10 8.56
N GLU A 28 9.13 -2.67 9.81
CA GLU A 28 9.39 -3.60 10.90
C GLU A 28 8.25 -4.58 11.12
N GLU A 29 7.04 -4.10 11.01
CA GLU A 29 5.87 -4.92 11.32
C GLU A 29 5.47 -5.84 10.18
N THR A 30 5.81 -5.48 8.94
CA THR A 30 5.48 -6.32 7.79
C THR A 30 6.65 -7.16 7.31
N GLY A 31 7.87 -6.76 7.64
CA GLY A 31 9.05 -7.41 7.09
C GLY A 31 9.42 -6.92 5.70
N LEU A 32 8.72 -5.93 5.18
CA LEU A 32 9.01 -5.38 3.86
C LEU A 32 10.02 -4.25 3.95
N SER A 33 10.81 -4.06 2.90
CA SER A 33 11.79 -2.98 2.90
C SER A 33 11.08 -1.62 2.78
N GLN A 34 11.71 -0.60 3.31
CA GLN A 34 11.14 0.74 3.21
C GLN A 34 11.09 1.20 1.76
N GLY A 35 12.07 0.79 0.94
CA GLY A 35 12.06 1.14 -0.47
C GLY A 35 10.85 0.62 -1.20
N VAL A 36 10.45 -0.61 -0.90
CA VAL A 36 9.25 -1.19 -1.49
C VAL A 36 8.02 -0.41 -1.06
N LEU A 37 7.95 -0.07 0.24
CA LEU A 37 6.81 0.66 0.76
C LEU A 37 6.69 2.05 0.13
N VAL A 38 7.81 2.74 -0.02
CA VAL A 38 7.80 4.07 -0.63
C VAL A 38 7.31 3.99 -2.08
N ARG A 39 7.83 3.02 -2.84
CA ARG A 39 7.41 2.90 -4.23
C ARG A 39 5.93 2.56 -4.36
N LEU A 40 5.46 1.65 -3.51
CA LEU A 40 4.03 1.29 -3.56
C LEU A 40 3.16 2.43 -3.09
N MET A 41 3.58 3.13 -2.05
CA MET A 41 2.81 4.25 -1.52
C MET A 41 2.64 5.34 -2.57
N ASN A 42 3.65 5.55 -3.41
CA ASN A 42 3.62 6.59 -4.44
C ASN A 42 3.17 6.08 -5.79
N SER A 43 2.71 4.84 -5.85
CA SER A 43 2.26 4.21 -7.11
C SER A 43 3.36 4.17 -8.16
N ASN A 44 4.61 4.07 -7.72
CA ASN A 44 5.76 4.04 -8.62
C ASN A 44 6.32 2.63 -8.67
N PHE A 45 5.61 1.74 -9.37
CA PHE A 45 6.01 0.35 -9.47
C PHE A 45 5.53 -0.22 -10.79
N GLU A 46 6.26 -1.20 -11.31
CA GLU A 46 5.86 -1.90 -12.52
C GLU A 46 5.38 -3.30 -12.22
N ARG A 47 5.77 -3.84 -11.08
CA ARG A 47 5.29 -5.15 -10.65
C ARG A 47 5.31 -5.22 -9.13
N VAL A 48 4.49 -6.10 -8.61
CA VAL A 48 4.41 -6.33 -7.17
C VAL A 48 4.40 -7.84 -6.97
N GLU A 49 5.26 -8.31 -6.08
CA GLU A 49 5.38 -9.74 -5.84
C GLU A 49 4.31 -10.22 -4.88
N THR A 50 3.92 -11.48 -5.07
CA THR A 50 2.88 -12.07 -4.24
C THR A 50 3.18 -12.00 -2.74
N PRO A 51 4.40 -12.30 -2.27
CA PRO A 51 4.67 -12.19 -0.84
C PRO A 51 4.45 -10.77 -0.31
N THR A 52 4.77 -9.77 -1.12
CA THR A 52 4.54 -8.38 -0.73
C THR A 52 3.06 -8.11 -0.57
N LEU A 53 2.26 -8.57 -1.52
CA LEU A 53 0.81 -8.39 -1.44
C LEU A 53 0.24 -9.12 -0.23
N ASN A 54 0.71 -10.35 0.02
CA ASN A 54 0.23 -11.11 1.17
C ASN A 54 0.49 -10.38 2.48
N ALA A 55 1.71 -9.84 2.61
CA ALA A 55 2.09 -9.14 3.84
C ALA A 55 1.22 -7.90 4.05
N LEU A 56 0.97 -7.16 2.99
CA LEU A 56 0.19 -5.93 3.10
C LEU A 56 -1.29 -6.22 3.36
N CYS A 57 -1.84 -7.24 2.70
CA CYS A 57 -3.23 -7.62 2.95
C CYS A 57 -3.42 -8.03 4.39
N LYS A 58 -2.47 -8.80 4.92
CA LYS A 58 -2.53 -9.22 6.31
C LYS A 58 -2.40 -8.04 7.26
N TYR A 59 -1.44 -7.16 6.96
CA TYR A 59 -1.15 -6.02 7.83
C TYR A 59 -2.34 -5.05 7.90
N PHE A 60 -2.94 -4.76 6.77
CA PHE A 60 -4.06 -3.82 6.71
C PHE A 60 -5.42 -4.52 6.82
N ALA A 61 -5.43 -5.84 6.95
CA ALA A 61 -6.65 -6.63 7.10
C ALA A 61 -7.62 -6.35 5.95
N CYS A 62 -7.14 -6.49 4.73
CA CYS A 62 -7.94 -6.14 3.55
C CYS A 62 -7.62 -7.08 2.40
N GLY A 63 -8.37 -6.95 1.32
CA GLY A 63 -8.10 -7.72 0.11
C GLY A 63 -7.23 -6.96 -0.86
N VAL A 64 -6.80 -7.64 -1.91
CA VAL A 64 -5.96 -7.01 -2.93
C VAL A 64 -6.67 -5.83 -3.59
N GLY A 65 -7.98 -5.96 -3.80
CA GLY A 65 -8.76 -4.87 -4.40
C GLY A 65 -8.81 -3.62 -3.55
N ASP A 66 -8.48 -3.74 -2.26
CA ASP A 66 -8.40 -2.57 -1.39
C ASP A 66 -7.01 -1.94 -1.43
N LEU A 67 -6.01 -2.71 -1.86
CA LEU A 67 -4.64 -2.21 -1.97
C LEU A 67 -4.38 -1.50 -3.28
N LEU A 68 -4.91 -2.04 -4.36
CA LEU A 68 -4.63 -1.57 -5.71
C LEU A 68 -5.93 -1.36 -6.46
N GLU A 69 -5.96 -0.36 -7.32
CA GLU A 69 -7.13 -0.12 -8.13
C GLU A 69 -6.72 0.18 -9.56
N TYR A 70 -7.60 -0.16 -10.49
CA TYR A 70 -7.39 0.19 -11.87
C TYR A 70 -8.11 1.50 -12.14
N VAL A 71 -7.37 2.47 -12.64
CA VAL A 71 -7.93 3.76 -13.02
C VAL A 71 -7.85 3.87 -14.54
N PRO A 72 -8.97 3.98 -15.25
CA PRO A 72 -8.91 4.11 -16.68
C PRO A 72 -8.12 5.34 -17.07
N GLU A 73 -7.33 5.22 -18.12
CA GLU A 73 -6.59 6.36 -18.62
C GLU A 73 -7.53 7.16 -19.48
N GLU A 74 -7.80 8.30 -19.02
CA GLU A 74 -8.72 9.09 -19.74
C GLU A 74 -8.09 9.72 -20.84
N ASP A 75 -8.58 9.80 -21.59
CA ASP A 75 -8.04 10.49 -22.36
C ASP A 75 -8.50 11.69 -22.41
N LYS A 76 -8.69 12.03 -21.89
CA LYS A 76 -8.97 13.02 -21.70
C LYS A 76 -8.99 13.63 -22.41
N ALA A 77 -9.17 13.32 -22.78
CA ALA A 77 -9.18 13.99 -23.39
C ALA A 77 -9.48 14.34 -23.77
#